data_954c0a0e18da28357c6ea4080b88f451
#
_entry.id   954c0a0e18da28357c6ea4080b88f451
#
_cell.length_a   1.000
_cell.length_b   1.000
_cell.length_c   1.000
_cell.angle_alpha   90.00
_cell.angle_beta   90.00
_cell.angle_gamma   90.00
#
_symmetry.space_group_name_H-M   'P 1'
#
loop_
_entity.id
_entity.type
_entity.pdbx_description
1 polymer ?
#
loop_
_entity_poly.entity_id
_entity_poly.type
_entity_poly.pdbx_seq_one_letter_code
_entity_poly.pdbx_strand_id
1 'polypeptide(L)'
;MRKTVSFTRHSANVFFHILTGCNLRCRHCYINRDQHGDETLPLETVETWLNLFARRSVKANIVFLGGEPTLHPELAPMIKKARKFGYDSITVDTNGFLFNNILSKVTPQEVDYFSFSLDGATAATNDMIRGAGSYTACTNGIRQAVNRGFSVSVIFTVSQANMHEIDLMGPLLTSLGVKRFFIQVIGIRGRSAANRTENLQVARNDWLGTVPAAAEEIARQGITVTFPKVFLEAGDRFECAGRVADNYFVFPNGRVYRCPLCEDFAMHSLMVDGNRLTEREPINENDLFQLDIPEGCVMNKLIQPDNLSYRPDGTPKYRIACCLLKEEITGY
;
A
#
# COMPACT_ATOMS: atom_id res chain seq x y z
N MET A 1 -23.09 0.08 -2.31
CA MET A 1 -23.07 -1.12 -3.19
C MET A 1 -21.63 -1.60 -3.32
N ARG A 2 -21.36 -2.89 -3.05
CA ARG A 2 -20.02 -3.51 -3.18
C ARG A 2 -19.72 -3.79 -4.66
N LYS A 3 -18.54 -3.41 -5.13
CA LYS A 3 -18.06 -3.66 -6.49
C LYS A 3 -16.61 -4.11 -6.49
N THR A 4 -16.25 -5.02 -7.40
CA THR A 4 -14.85 -5.34 -7.68
C THR A 4 -14.25 -4.21 -8.52
N VAL A 5 -13.10 -3.69 -8.08
CA VAL A 5 -12.36 -2.67 -8.82
C VAL A 5 -11.46 -3.35 -9.84
N SER A 6 -11.77 -3.19 -11.12
CA SER A 6 -10.97 -3.74 -12.21
C SER A 6 -9.61 -3.02 -12.32
N PHE A 7 -8.61 -3.75 -12.82
CA PHE A 7 -7.31 -3.13 -13.12
C PHE A 7 -7.45 -2.12 -14.26
N THR A 8 -6.88 -0.93 -14.06
CA THR A 8 -6.85 0.09 -15.11
C THR A 8 -5.62 -0.08 -16.00
N ARG A 9 -5.83 0.01 -17.31
CA ARG A 9 -4.78 -0.02 -18.32
C ARG A 9 -4.46 1.36 -18.91
N HIS A 10 -5.14 2.40 -18.41
CA HIS A 10 -5.11 3.75 -19.00
C HIS A 10 -4.52 4.80 -18.05
N SER A 11 -4.04 4.38 -16.88
CA SER A 11 -3.33 5.26 -15.96
C SER A 11 -2.16 4.53 -15.32
N ALA A 12 -1.03 5.20 -15.22
CA ALA A 12 0.11 4.73 -14.45
C ALA A 12 -0.10 5.06 -12.97
N ASN A 13 0.20 4.10 -12.09
CA ASN A 13 0.24 4.33 -10.65
C ASN A 13 1.69 4.19 -10.18
N VAL A 14 2.26 5.25 -9.67
CA VAL A 14 3.65 5.32 -9.23
C VAL A 14 3.70 5.37 -7.71
N PHE A 15 4.17 4.31 -7.10
CA PHE A 15 4.44 4.20 -5.66
C PHE A 15 5.91 4.55 -5.44
N PHE A 16 6.18 5.79 -5.07
CA PHE A 16 7.53 6.35 -5.10
C PHE A 16 8.12 6.48 -3.69
N HIS A 17 9.02 5.56 -3.35
CA HIS A 17 9.78 5.60 -2.11
C HIS A 17 10.96 6.59 -2.27
N ILE A 18 10.81 7.78 -1.72
CA ILE A 18 11.84 8.85 -1.82
C ILE A 18 12.99 8.68 -0.82
N LEU A 19 12.79 7.83 0.18
CA LEU A 19 13.77 7.43 1.20
C LEU A 19 13.32 6.12 1.86
N THR A 20 14.23 5.41 2.51
CA THR A 20 13.91 4.23 3.34
C THR A 20 13.99 4.50 4.84
N GLY A 21 14.53 5.67 5.23
CA GLY A 21 14.58 6.13 6.62
C GLY A 21 13.19 6.32 7.22
N CYS A 22 13.00 5.89 8.47
CA CYS A 22 11.75 6.04 9.23
C CYS A 22 12.04 6.26 10.72
N ASN A 23 11.20 7.06 11.37
CA ASN A 23 11.24 7.26 12.83
C ASN A 23 10.61 6.09 13.60
N LEU A 24 9.89 5.18 12.94
CA LEU A 24 9.25 4.01 13.54
C LEU A 24 9.91 2.69 13.12
N ARG A 25 9.59 1.62 13.89
CA ARG A 25 10.04 0.25 13.62
C ARG A 25 8.85 -0.72 13.69
N CYS A 26 7.83 -0.49 12.86
CA CYS A 26 6.61 -1.31 12.82
C CYS A 26 6.92 -2.80 12.62
N ARG A 27 6.18 -3.68 13.30
CA ARG A 27 6.39 -5.14 13.30
C ARG A 27 6.18 -5.77 11.93
N HIS A 28 5.30 -5.19 11.10
CA HIS A 28 4.93 -5.67 9.76
C HIS A 28 5.58 -4.85 8.63
N CYS A 29 6.56 -4.01 8.92
CA CYS A 29 7.20 -3.17 7.91
C CYS A 29 7.84 -4.01 6.81
N TYR A 30 7.46 -3.73 5.56
CA TYR A 30 7.98 -4.42 4.38
C TYR A 30 9.32 -3.86 3.87
N ILE A 31 9.72 -2.68 4.33
CA ILE A 31 10.98 -2.07 3.89
C ILE A 31 12.17 -2.96 4.29
N ASN A 32 12.88 -3.41 3.28
CA ASN A 32 14.08 -4.22 3.36
C ASN A 32 15.23 -3.47 2.68
N ARG A 33 16.19 -2.97 3.46
CA ARG A 33 17.28 -2.13 2.94
C ARG A 33 18.19 -2.84 1.94
N ASP A 34 18.36 -4.15 2.08
CA ASP A 34 19.18 -4.95 1.15
C ASP A 34 18.58 -4.96 -0.27
N GLN A 35 17.26 -4.79 -0.38
CA GLN A 35 16.55 -4.76 -1.66
C GLN A 35 16.18 -3.35 -2.10
N HIS A 36 15.94 -2.43 -1.17
CA HIS A 36 15.37 -1.11 -1.43
C HIS A 36 16.40 0.02 -1.37
N GLY A 37 17.63 -0.26 -0.87
CA GLY A 37 18.63 0.76 -0.55
C GLY A 37 18.35 1.44 0.78
N ASP A 38 19.25 2.33 1.19
CA ASP A 38 19.13 3.15 2.41
C ASP A 38 19.34 4.65 2.19
N GLU A 39 19.36 5.06 0.93
CA GLU A 39 19.53 6.45 0.52
C GLU A 39 18.27 7.30 0.77
N THR A 40 18.48 8.60 0.87
CA THR A 40 17.48 9.65 0.72
C THR A 40 17.72 10.34 -0.61
N LEU A 41 16.73 10.30 -1.51
CA LEU A 41 16.89 10.82 -2.86
C LEU A 41 16.98 12.36 -2.86
N PRO A 42 17.98 12.98 -3.51
CA PRO A 42 18.01 14.44 -3.70
C PRO A 42 16.81 14.91 -4.53
N LEU A 43 16.35 16.15 -4.30
CA LEU A 43 15.24 16.76 -5.04
C LEU A 43 15.42 16.66 -6.56
N GLU A 44 16.60 16.93 -7.07
CA GLU A 44 16.90 16.89 -8.50
C GLU A 44 16.69 15.48 -9.10
N THR A 45 17.09 14.44 -8.37
CA THR A 45 16.87 13.05 -8.76
C THR A 45 15.38 12.74 -8.78
N VAL A 46 14.63 13.13 -7.74
CA VAL A 46 13.18 12.94 -7.67
C VAL A 46 12.47 13.68 -8.81
N GLU A 47 12.83 14.93 -9.10
CA GLU A 47 12.28 15.68 -10.23
C GLU A 47 12.49 14.96 -11.57
N THR A 48 13.70 14.45 -11.79
CA THR A 48 14.04 13.70 -13.01
C THR A 48 13.16 12.45 -13.15
N TRP A 49 13.01 11.68 -12.07
CA TRP A 49 12.21 10.46 -12.09
C TRP A 49 10.71 10.76 -12.17
N LEU A 50 10.21 11.79 -11.50
CA LEU A 50 8.83 12.24 -11.66
C LEU A 50 8.49 12.54 -13.12
N ASN A 51 9.34 13.31 -13.80
CA ASN A 51 9.14 13.63 -15.21
C ASN A 51 9.18 12.39 -16.11
N LEU A 52 10.01 11.40 -15.77
CA LEU A 52 10.11 10.14 -16.50
C LEU A 52 8.80 9.34 -16.42
N PHE A 53 8.22 9.20 -15.21
CA PHE A 53 6.99 8.44 -15.02
C PHE A 53 5.73 9.18 -15.46
N ALA A 54 5.68 10.52 -15.36
CA ALA A 54 4.55 11.32 -15.84
C ALA A 54 4.28 11.14 -17.35
N ARG A 55 5.31 10.78 -18.12
CA ARG A 55 5.22 10.59 -19.58
C ARG A 55 4.85 9.16 -20.01
N ARG A 56 4.72 8.24 -19.05
CA ARG A 56 4.48 6.81 -19.36
C ARG A 56 3.05 6.51 -19.77
N SER A 57 2.08 7.32 -19.35
CA SER A 57 0.68 7.11 -19.65
C SER A 57 -0.02 8.46 -19.84
N VAL A 58 -1.22 8.43 -20.43
CA VAL A 58 -2.08 9.62 -20.58
C VAL A 58 -2.47 10.20 -19.22
N LYS A 59 -2.62 9.33 -18.21
CA LYS A 59 -2.89 9.69 -16.82
C LYS A 59 -1.85 9.06 -15.93
N ALA A 60 -1.38 9.79 -14.93
CA ALA A 60 -0.45 9.28 -13.95
C ALA A 60 -0.87 9.71 -12.53
N ASN A 61 -0.88 8.76 -11.63
CA ASN A 61 -1.09 8.96 -10.20
C ASN A 61 0.22 8.71 -9.47
N ILE A 62 0.49 9.49 -8.43
CA ILE A 62 1.66 9.27 -7.59
C ILE A 62 1.27 9.15 -6.12
N VAL A 63 1.93 8.21 -5.46
CA VAL A 63 1.93 8.06 -4.00
C VAL A 63 3.36 8.25 -3.53
N PHE A 64 3.63 9.34 -2.82
CA PHE A 64 4.90 9.53 -2.12
C PHE A 64 4.94 8.65 -0.89
N LEU A 65 5.91 7.77 -0.88
CA LEU A 65 6.16 6.76 0.13
C LEU A 65 7.61 6.85 0.61
N GLY A 66 7.94 5.96 1.52
CA GLY A 66 9.30 5.71 1.97
C GLY A 66 9.28 4.87 3.23
N GLY A 67 10.25 5.11 4.11
CA GLY A 67 10.05 4.76 5.52
C GLY A 67 9.00 5.69 6.13
N GLU A 68 9.32 6.99 6.18
CA GLU A 68 8.37 8.08 6.46
C GLU A 68 8.68 9.26 5.54
N PRO A 69 7.87 9.55 4.51
CA PRO A 69 8.20 10.56 3.51
C PRO A 69 8.25 11.97 4.06
N THR A 70 7.52 12.29 5.15
CA THR A 70 7.55 13.62 5.75
C THR A 70 8.87 13.94 6.48
N LEU A 71 9.74 12.94 6.69
CA LEU A 71 11.12 13.17 7.15
C LEU A 71 11.96 13.86 6.07
N HIS A 72 11.57 13.75 4.79
CA HIS A 72 12.31 14.38 3.72
C HIS A 72 12.09 15.91 3.75
N PRO A 73 13.14 16.72 3.91
CA PRO A 73 13.00 18.17 4.08
C PRO A 73 12.42 18.86 2.83
N GLU A 74 12.60 18.25 1.65
CA GLU A 74 12.17 18.77 0.36
C GLU A 74 10.90 18.09 -0.21
N LEU A 75 10.13 17.35 0.62
CA LEU A 75 8.89 16.73 0.16
C LEU A 75 7.91 17.75 -0.44
N ALA A 76 7.76 18.93 0.15
CA ALA A 76 6.86 19.96 -0.39
C ALA A 76 7.25 20.44 -1.79
N PRO A 77 8.51 20.79 -2.09
CA PRO A 77 8.95 21.01 -3.48
C PRO A 77 8.66 19.84 -4.42
N MET A 78 8.89 18.58 -4.00
CA MET A 78 8.61 17.39 -4.81
C MET A 78 7.13 17.29 -5.18
N ILE A 79 6.22 17.51 -4.22
CA ILE A 79 4.77 17.55 -4.44
C ILE A 79 4.40 18.60 -5.49
N LYS A 80 4.93 19.83 -5.36
CA LYS A 80 4.67 20.92 -6.31
C LYS A 80 5.20 20.59 -7.71
N LYS A 81 6.32 19.90 -7.80
CA LYS A 81 6.86 19.42 -9.09
C LYS A 81 5.99 18.33 -9.71
N ALA A 82 5.50 17.37 -8.91
CA ALA A 82 4.57 16.36 -9.40
C ALA A 82 3.30 17.02 -9.98
N ARG A 83 2.72 18.01 -9.29
CA ARG A 83 1.58 18.77 -9.81
C ARG A 83 1.90 19.49 -11.11
N LYS A 84 3.09 20.13 -11.20
CA LYS A 84 3.56 20.80 -12.42
C LYS A 84 3.78 19.83 -13.59
N PHE A 85 4.19 18.60 -13.33
CA PHE A 85 4.35 17.57 -14.36
C PHE A 85 3.02 16.92 -14.79
N GLY A 86 1.89 17.33 -14.19
CA GLY A 86 0.55 16.93 -14.61
C GLY A 86 0.10 15.58 -14.03
N TYR A 87 0.60 15.19 -12.86
CA TYR A 87 0.02 14.04 -12.15
C TYR A 87 -1.44 14.32 -11.78
N ASP A 88 -2.34 13.41 -12.16
CA ASP A 88 -3.79 13.53 -11.94
C ASP A 88 -4.15 13.42 -10.45
N SER A 89 -3.43 12.56 -9.72
CA SER A 89 -3.60 12.40 -8.27
C SER A 89 -2.26 12.33 -7.57
N ILE A 90 -2.14 13.06 -6.46
CA ILE A 90 -0.95 13.09 -5.59
C ILE A 90 -1.37 12.70 -4.19
N THR A 91 -0.84 11.59 -3.70
CA THR A 91 -1.06 11.08 -2.34
C THR A 91 0.27 11.10 -1.57
N VAL A 92 0.21 11.37 -0.28
CA VAL A 92 1.33 11.21 0.66
C VAL A 92 0.92 10.19 1.70
N ASP A 93 1.61 9.03 1.73
CA ASP A 93 1.41 8.02 2.77
C ASP A 93 2.32 8.33 3.96
N THR A 94 1.73 8.49 5.15
CA THR A 94 2.46 8.91 6.35
C THR A 94 2.05 8.10 7.59
N ASN A 95 2.96 7.97 8.53
CA ASN A 95 2.68 7.43 9.87
C ASN A 95 2.05 8.47 10.83
N GLY A 96 1.89 9.71 10.37
CA GLY A 96 1.14 10.76 11.05
C GLY A 96 1.96 11.67 11.98
N PHE A 97 3.27 11.48 12.12
CA PHE A 97 4.13 12.42 12.86
C PHE A 97 4.29 13.77 12.15
N LEU A 98 4.10 13.81 10.82
CA LEU A 98 4.05 15.03 10.01
C LEU A 98 5.24 15.96 10.20
N PHE A 99 6.44 15.43 9.98
CA PHE A 99 7.69 16.17 10.10
C PHE A 99 7.78 17.37 9.14
N ASN A 100 8.73 18.25 9.41
CA ASN A 100 9.06 19.41 8.58
C ASN A 100 7.90 20.39 8.34
N ASN A 101 6.87 20.40 9.20
CA ASN A 101 5.67 21.22 9.06
C ASN A 101 5.00 21.07 7.70
N ILE A 102 4.94 19.84 7.17
CA ILE A 102 4.50 19.56 5.80
C ILE A 102 3.13 20.17 5.49
N LEU A 103 2.15 20.10 6.42
CA LEU A 103 0.81 20.64 6.21
C LEU A 103 0.76 22.17 6.06
N SER A 104 1.83 22.90 6.45
CA SER A 104 1.92 24.36 6.24
C SER A 104 2.67 24.72 4.96
N LYS A 105 3.34 23.76 4.33
CA LYS A 105 4.17 23.97 3.13
C LYS A 105 3.45 23.57 1.84
N VAL A 106 2.34 22.85 1.96
CA VAL A 106 1.49 22.42 0.84
C VAL A 106 0.03 22.81 1.07
N THR A 107 -0.77 22.79 0.00
CA THR A 107 -2.19 23.13 0.03
C THR A 107 -3.07 21.95 -0.36
N PRO A 108 -4.39 21.95 -0.03
CA PRO A 108 -5.33 20.91 -0.50
C PRO A 108 -5.45 20.81 -2.03
N GLN A 109 -5.03 21.82 -2.78
CA GLN A 109 -4.99 21.78 -4.24
C GLN A 109 -3.75 21.11 -4.79
N GLU A 110 -2.69 21.05 -3.99
CA GLU A 110 -1.42 20.40 -4.36
C GLU A 110 -1.38 18.93 -3.98
N VAL A 111 -2.09 18.52 -2.92
CA VAL A 111 -2.17 17.14 -2.42
C VAL A 111 -3.62 16.67 -2.43
N ASP A 112 -3.92 15.63 -3.19
CA ASP A 112 -5.27 15.07 -3.24
C ASP A 112 -5.62 14.29 -1.98
N TYR A 113 -4.66 13.53 -1.43
CA TYR A 113 -4.86 12.78 -0.20
C TYR A 113 -3.61 12.74 0.67
N PHE A 114 -3.80 12.96 1.97
CA PHE A 114 -2.90 12.40 2.98
C PHE A 114 -3.48 11.06 3.44
N SER A 115 -2.70 10.01 3.29
CA SER A 115 -3.06 8.63 3.66
C SER A 115 -2.30 8.25 4.93
N PHE A 116 -3.04 8.09 6.02
CA PHE A 116 -2.47 7.84 7.34
C PHE A 116 -2.47 6.35 7.66
N SER A 117 -1.35 5.87 8.17
CA SER A 117 -1.19 4.48 8.56
C SER A 117 -1.59 4.29 10.03
N LEU A 118 -2.71 3.61 10.29
CA LEU A 118 -3.24 3.36 11.63
C LEU A 118 -3.71 1.90 11.74
N ASP A 119 -3.08 1.10 12.61
CA ASP A 119 -3.31 -0.35 12.70
C ASP A 119 -3.99 -0.78 14.02
N GLY A 120 -4.67 0.13 14.67
CA GLY A 120 -5.50 -0.15 15.84
C GLY A 120 -6.50 0.96 16.09
N ALA A 121 -7.67 0.62 16.58
CA ALA A 121 -8.67 1.57 17.06
C ALA A 121 -8.33 2.10 18.45
N THR A 122 -7.40 1.44 19.16
CA THR A 122 -6.89 1.82 20.47
C THR A 122 -5.38 2.07 20.45
N ALA A 123 -4.89 2.86 21.39
CA ALA A 123 -3.45 3.09 21.56
C ALA A 123 -2.72 1.77 21.88
N ALA A 124 -3.34 0.90 22.67
CA ALA A 124 -2.72 -0.37 23.06
C ALA A 124 -2.39 -1.24 21.84
N THR A 125 -3.34 -1.45 20.94
CA THR A 125 -3.16 -2.27 19.74
C THR A 125 -2.26 -1.57 18.72
N ASN A 126 -2.51 -0.30 18.43
CA ASN A 126 -1.72 0.41 17.43
C ASN A 126 -0.23 0.52 17.83
N ASP A 127 0.03 0.91 19.07
CA ASP A 127 1.40 1.13 19.56
C ASP A 127 2.17 -0.20 19.74
N MET A 128 1.47 -1.29 20.05
CA MET A 128 2.06 -2.64 20.03
C MET A 128 2.62 -2.99 18.63
N ILE A 129 1.94 -2.59 17.55
CA ILE A 129 2.32 -2.90 16.17
C ILE A 129 3.33 -1.88 15.63
N ARG A 130 3.09 -0.57 15.87
CA ARG A 130 3.83 0.51 15.22
C ARG A 130 4.89 1.16 16.11
N GLY A 131 4.76 1.04 17.41
CA GLY A 131 5.64 1.65 18.41
C GLY A 131 4.91 2.66 19.30
N ALA A 132 5.42 2.81 20.52
CA ALA A 132 4.81 3.65 21.55
C ALA A 132 4.58 5.09 21.08
N GLY A 133 3.39 5.63 21.35
CA GLY A 133 2.98 7.01 21.00
C GLY A 133 2.55 7.20 19.55
N SER A 134 2.66 6.17 18.69
CA SER A 134 2.30 6.26 17.29
C SER A 134 0.79 6.48 17.06
N TYR A 135 -0.07 5.90 17.91
CA TYR A 135 -1.51 6.15 17.89
C TYR A 135 -1.85 7.63 18.08
N THR A 136 -1.29 8.21 19.14
CA THR A 136 -1.53 9.63 19.47
C THR A 136 -1.00 10.55 18.38
N ALA A 137 0.20 10.30 17.87
CA ALA A 137 0.78 11.07 16.77
C ALA A 137 -0.08 10.99 15.51
N CYS A 138 -0.49 9.78 15.11
CA CYS A 138 -1.30 9.56 13.92
C CYS A 138 -2.69 10.22 14.03
N THR A 139 -3.42 9.99 15.11
CA THR A 139 -4.76 10.58 15.28
C THR A 139 -4.72 12.11 15.39
N ASN A 140 -3.70 12.68 16.00
CA ASN A 140 -3.47 14.12 16.01
C ASN A 140 -3.11 14.66 14.63
N GLY A 141 -2.27 13.94 13.87
CA GLY A 141 -1.94 14.28 12.50
C GLY A 141 -3.17 14.29 11.58
N ILE A 142 -4.04 13.29 11.71
CA ILE A 142 -5.32 13.21 10.99
C ILE A 142 -6.18 14.46 11.30
N ARG A 143 -6.39 14.78 12.58
CA ARG A 143 -7.18 15.96 12.98
C ARG A 143 -6.59 17.25 12.42
N GLN A 144 -5.26 17.41 12.46
CA GLN A 144 -4.59 18.58 11.90
C GLN A 144 -4.81 18.69 10.38
N ALA A 145 -4.69 17.58 9.64
CA ALA A 145 -4.90 17.55 8.19
C ALA A 145 -6.35 17.89 7.83
N VAL A 146 -7.32 17.25 8.50
CA VAL A 146 -8.76 17.52 8.29
C VAL A 146 -9.11 18.97 8.61
N ASN A 147 -8.64 19.52 9.73
CA ASN A 147 -8.90 20.91 10.13
C ASN A 147 -8.30 21.92 9.16
N ARG A 148 -7.29 21.56 8.39
CA ARG A 148 -6.69 22.38 7.33
C ARG A 148 -7.32 22.15 5.96
N GLY A 149 -8.38 21.35 5.87
CA GLY A 149 -9.16 21.11 4.64
C GLY A 149 -8.55 20.06 3.71
N PHE A 150 -7.54 19.31 4.14
CA PHE A 150 -7.01 18.19 3.34
C PHE A 150 -7.98 17.01 3.33
N SER A 151 -8.07 16.33 2.19
CA SER A 151 -8.72 15.02 2.13
C SER A 151 -7.82 13.97 2.78
N VAL A 152 -8.43 13.17 3.65
CA VAL A 152 -7.71 12.17 4.44
C VAL A 152 -8.25 10.79 4.16
N SER A 153 -7.34 9.84 3.98
CA SER A 153 -7.62 8.40 4.02
C SER A 153 -6.83 7.74 5.14
N VAL A 154 -7.30 6.58 5.59
CA VAL A 154 -6.58 5.74 6.56
C VAL A 154 -6.32 4.38 5.94
N ILE A 155 -5.10 3.87 6.13
CA ILE A 155 -4.70 2.49 5.78
C ILE A 155 -4.59 1.70 7.09
N PHE A 156 -5.24 0.53 7.09
CA PHE A 156 -5.22 -0.44 8.19
C PHE A 156 -4.78 -1.80 7.64
N THR A 157 -3.63 -2.28 8.10
CA THR A 157 -3.11 -3.58 7.68
C THR A 157 -3.58 -4.65 8.65
N VAL A 158 -4.56 -5.45 8.24
CA VAL A 158 -5.14 -6.53 9.03
C VAL A 158 -4.15 -7.64 9.25
N SER A 159 -3.98 -8.02 10.51
CA SER A 159 -3.17 -9.15 11.00
C SER A 159 -3.89 -9.83 12.17
N GLN A 160 -3.41 -10.97 12.62
CA GLN A 160 -3.91 -11.62 13.84
C GLN A 160 -3.83 -10.71 15.08
N ALA A 161 -2.89 -9.75 15.07
CA ALA A 161 -2.68 -8.86 16.20
C ALA A 161 -3.77 -7.78 16.37
N ASN A 162 -4.51 -7.43 15.29
CA ASN A 162 -5.43 -6.28 15.30
C ASN A 162 -6.80 -6.53 14.67
N MET A 163 -7.05 -7.70 14.09
CA MET A 163 -8.31 -8.00 13.41
C MET A 163 -9.53 -7.84 14.35
N HIS A 164 -9.35 -8.09 15.64
CA HIS A 164 -10.40 -7.96 16.66
C HIS A 164 -10.86 -6.50 16.89
N GLU A 165 -10.11 -5.50 16.42
CA GLU A 165 -10.47 -4.08 16.53
C GLU A 165 -11.06 -3.49 15.24
N ILE A 166 -11.22 -4.27 14.17
CA ILE A 166 -11.65 -3.72 12.88
C ILE A 166 -13.03 -3.07 12.95
N ASP A 167 -13.94 -3.63 13.74
CA ASP A 167 -15.30 -3.10 13.93
C ASP A 167 -15.29 -1.76 14.70
N LEU A 168 -14.26 -1.52 15.51
CA LEU A 168 -14.09 -0.27 16.25
C LEU A 168 -13.55 0.86 15.37
N MET A 169 -13.04 0.54 14.18
CA MET A 169 -12.48 1.55 13.27
C MET A 169 -13.55 2.52 12.76
N GLY A 170 -14.77 2.06 12.48
CA GLY A 170 -15.84 2.91 11.96
C GLY A 170 -16.12 4.15 12.82
N PRO A 171 -16.48 3.98 14.10
CA PRO A 171 -16.68 5.11 15.02
C PRO A 171 -15.45 6.01 15.16
N LEU A 172 -14.25 5.43 15.23
CA LEU A 172 -13.01 6.19 15.31
C LEU A 172 -12.80 7.08 14.06
N LEU A 173 -12.89 6.49 12.86
CA LEU A 173 -12.70 7.19 11.59
C LEU A 173 -13.73 8.31 11.40
N THR A 174 -14.98 8.06 11.78
CA THR A 174 -16.05 9.07 11.77
C THR A 174 -15.72 10.24 12.70
N SER A 175 -15.25 9.97 13.92
CA SER A 175 -14.86 11.00 14.89
C SER A 175 -13.67 11.83 14.43
N LEU A 176 -12.80 11.26 13.58
CA LEU A 176 -11.64 11.91 13.00
C LEU A 176 -11.95 12.64 11.68
N GLY A 177 -13.17 12.55 11.15
CA GLY A 177 -13.56 13.16 9.88
C GLY A 177 -13.00 12.48 8.64
N VAL A 178 -12.54 11.22 8.75
CA VAL A 178 -12.00 10.43 7.64
C VAL A 178 -13.12 9.98 6.71
N LYS A 179 -12.90 10.07 5.39
CA LYS A 179 -13.89 9.71 4.37
C LYS A 179 -13.51 8.47 3.55
N ARG A 180 -12.29 8.02 3.62
CA ARG A 180 -11.81 6.82 2.90
C ARG A 180 -11.00 5.92 3.82
N PHE A 181 -11.29 4.64 3.76
CA PHE A 181 -10.62 3.62 4.55
C PHE A 181 -10.11 2.50 3.65
N PHE A 182 -8.82 2.25 3.71
CA PHE A 182 -8.17 1.18 2.96
C PHE A 182 -7.76 0.07 3.92
N ILE A 183 -8.40 -1.07 3.79
CA ILE A 183 -8.00 -2.29 4.49
C ILE A 183 -6.99 -3.01 3.60
N GLN A 184 -5.88 -3.43 4.18
CA GLN A 184 -4.87 -4.28 3.55
C GLN A 184 -4.77 -5.60 4.31
N VAL A 185 -4.39 -6.67 3.64
CA VAL A 185 -4.04 -7.93 4.29
C VAL A 185 -2.53 -7.97 4.49
N ILE A 186 -2.08 -8.43 5.65
CA ILE A 186 -0.66 -8.61 5.91
C ILE A 186 -0.06 -9.64 4.96
N GLY A 187 1.08 -9.31 4.37
CA GLY A 187 1.95 -10.27 3.71
C GLY A 187 3.16 -10.57 4.59
N ILE A 188 3.57 -11.83 4.67
CA ILE A 188 4.74 -12.22 5.45
C ILE A 188 6.00 -11.89 4.64
N ARG A 189 6.49 -10.67 4.82
CA ARG A 189 7.65 -10.11 4.13
C ARG A 189 8.35 -9.05 4.97
N GLY A 190 9.58 -8.69 4.60
CA GLY A 190 10.38 -7.74 5.35
C GLY A 190 10.50 -8.14 6.81
N ARG A 191 10.16 -7.25 7.74
CA ARG A 191 10.31 -7.49 9.17
C ARG A 191 9.36 -8.56 9.71
N SER A 192 8.17 -8.71 9.14
CA SER A 192 7.24 -9.78 9.54
C SER A 192 7.76 -11.17 9.16
N ALA A 193 8.53 -11.29 8.09
CA ALA A 193 9.18 -12.56 7.70
C ALA A 193 10.41 -12.89 8.58
N ALA A 194 11.09 -11.87 9.11
CA ALA A 194 12.23 -12.06 9.99
C ALA A 194 11.83 -12.58 11.37
N ASN A 195 10.63 -12.23 11.86
CA ASN A 195 10.11 -12.67 13.15
C ASN A 195 9.18 -13.87 13.00
N ARG A 196 9.74 -15.06 12.75
CA ARG A 196 8.99 -16.30 12.52
C ARG A 196 8.27 -16.86 13.76
N THR A 197 8.47 -16.27 14.94
CA THR A 197 7.83 -16.76 16.19
C THR A 197 6.39 -16.26 16.34
N GLU A 198 5.99 -15.26 15.55
CA GLU A 198 4.65 -14.70 15.60
C GLU A 198 3.91 -15.01 14.31
N ASN A 199 2.80 -15.74 14.43
CA ASN A 199 1.88 -15.88 13.31
C ASN A 199 1.01 -14.63 13.20
N LEU A 200 1.38 -13.73 12.29
CA LEU A 200 0.62 -12.51 12.01
C LEU A 200 -0.39 -12.71 10.88
N GLN A 201 -0.29 -13.81 10.14
CA GLN A 201 -1.16 -14.09 9.01
C GLN A 201 -2.59 -14.36 9.46
N VAL A 202 -3.56 -13.76 8.77
CA VAL A 202 -4.99 -13.99 9.01
C VAL A 202 -5.45 -15.21 8.21
N ALA A 203 -6.06 -16.18 8.88
CA ALA A 203 -6.61 -17.36 8.22
C ALA A 203 -7.79 -17.00 7.32
N ARG A 204 -8.01 -17.80 6.26
CA ARG A 204 -9.08 -17.58 5.28
C ARG A 204 -10.47 -17.40 5.92
N ASN A 205 -10.82 -18.27 6.83
CA ASN A 205 -12.16 -18.25 7.44
C ASN A 205 -12.36 -17.00 8.29
N ASP A 206 -11.33 -16.57 9.01
CA ASP A 206 -11.34 -15.35 9.82
C ASP A 206 -11.45 -14.11 8.92
N TRP A 207 -10.67 -14.07 7.82
CA TRP A 207 -10.78 -13.00 6.83
C TRP A 207 -12.17 -12.88 6.24
N LEU A 208 -12.72 -13.98 5.71
CA LEU A 208 -14.03 -13.97 5.05
C LEU A 208 -15.19 -13.74 6.02
N GLY A 209 -15.06 -14.18 7.29
CA GLY A 209 -16.07 -13.99 8.32
C GLY A 209 -16.08 -12.58 8.91
N THR A 210 -14.94 -11.86 8.86
CA THR A 210 -14.79 -10.58 9.59
C THR A 210 -14.69 -9.39 8.64
N VAL A 211 -13.74 -9.39 7.71
CA VAL A 211 -13.39 -8.17 6.97
C VAL A 211 -14.50 -7.64 6.06
N PRO A 212 -15.19 -8.47 5.25
CA PRO A 212 -16.28 -7.97 4.41
C PRO A 212 -17.43 -7.36 5.21
N ALA A 213 -17.81 -8.00 6.32
CA ALA A 213 -18.90 -7.53 7.18
C ALA A 213 -18.54 -6.20 7.86
N ALA A 214 -17.31 -6.10 8.42
CA ALA A 214 -16.79 -4.85 8.99
C ALA A 214 -16.72 -3.72 7.94
N ALA A 215 -16.27 -4.03 6.72
CA ALA A 215 -16.22 -3.06 5.63
C ALA A 215 -17.62 -2.51 5.28
N GLU A 216 -18.65 -3.36 5.25
CA GLU A 216 -20.04 -2.93 5.02
C GLU A 216 -20.55 -2.04 6.16
N GLU A 217 -20.29 -2.39 7.42
CA GLU A 217 -20.71 -1.61 8.57
C GLU A 217 -20.04 -0.24 8.62
N ILE A 218 -18.75 -0.18 8.32
CA ILE A 218 -18.01 1.09 8.23
C ILE A 218 -18.56 1.94 7.07
N ALA A 219 -18.91 1.32 5.94
CA ALA A 219 -19.47 2.03 4.80
C ALA A 219 -20.85 2.66 5.12
N ARG A 220 -21.69 2.02 5.96
CA ARG A 220 -22.95 2.59 6.45
C ARG A 220 -22.76 3.88 7.26
N GLN A 221 -21.56 4.13 7.77
CA GLN A 221 -21.21 5.37 8.48
C GLN A 221 -20.74 6.50 7.53
N GLY A 222 -20.93 6.34 6.22
CA GLY A 222 -20.59 7.34 5.21
C GLY A 222 -19.11 7.33 4.79
N ILE A 223 -18.37 6.25 5.07
CA ILE A 223 -16.95 6.09 4.72
C ILE A 223 -16.83 5.16 3.52
N THR A 224 -16.13 5.58 2.47
CA THR A 224 -15.79 4.68 1.37
C THR A 224 -14.72 3.70 1.81
N VAL A 225 -15.00 2.40 1.76
CA VAL A 225 -14.10 1.33 2.19
C VAL A 225 -13.59 0.55 0.98
N THR A 226 -12.27 0.37 0.91
CA THR A 226 -11.61 -0.45 -0.11
C THR A 226 -10.80 -1.54 0.59
N PHE A 227 -10.97 -2.80 0.18
CA PHE A 227 -10.26 -3.94 0.76
C PHE A 227 -9.88 -4.97 -0.31
N PRO A 228 -8.82 -5.80 -0.12
CA PRO A 228 -8.39 -6.77 -1.11
C PRO A 228 -9.38 -7.94 -1.22
N LYS A 229 -9.66 -8.37 -2.47
CA LYS A 229 -10.29 -9.66 -2.75
C LYS A 229 -9.22 -10.74 -2.65
N VAL A 230 -8.97 -11.24 -1.44
CA VAL A 230 -7.85 -12.17 -1.16
C VAL A 230 -8.06 -13.53 -1.85
N PHE A 231 -9.31 -14.01 -1.91
CA PHE A 231 -9.65 -15.32 -2.46
C PHE A 231 -10.55 -15.17 -3.69
N LEU A 232 -10.28 -15.98 -4.70
CA LEU A 232 -11.13 -16.10 -5.89
C LEU A 232 -12.30 -17.04 -5.59
N GLU A 233 -13.46 -16.71 -6.13
CA GLU A 233 -14.64 -17.56 -6.11
C GLU A 233 -14.58 -18.63 -7.22
N ALA A 234 -15.46 -19.63 -7.11
CA ALA A 234 -15.61 -20.61 -8.18
C ALA A 234 -16.09 -19.91 -9.46
N GLY A 235 -15.29 -19.98 -10.53
CA GLY A 235 -15.59 -19.30 -11.79
C GLY A 235 -14.84 -17.97 -12.01
N ASP A 236 -14.28 -17.35 -10.97
CA ASP A 236 -13.42 -16.20 -11.16
C ASP A 236 -12.18 -16.56 -11.98
N ARG A 237 -11.82 -15.69 -12.93
CA ARG A 237 -10.54 -15.79 -13.63
C ARG A 237 -9.47 -15.12 -12.80
N PHE A 238 -8.31 -15.77 -12.65
CA PHE A 238 -7.12 -15.11 -12.14
C PHE A 238 -6.59 -14.11 -13.16
N GLU A 239 -6.33 -12.87 -12.71
CA GLU A 239 -5.67 -11.85 -13.51
C GLU A 239 -4.54 -11.24 -12.67
N CYS A 240 -3.34 -11.15 -13.25
CA CYS A 240 -2.18 -10.57 -12.60
C CYS A 240 -2.05 -9.08 -12.93
N ALA A 241 -2.08 -8.21 -11.93
CA ALA A 241 -1.91 -6.76 -12.13
C ALA A 241 -0.56 -6.41 -12.76
N GLY A 242 0.51 -7.14 -12.42
CA GLY A 242 1.83 -6.93 -13.03
C GLY A 242 1.83 -7.11 -14.55
N ARG A 243 0.90 -7.96 -15.08
CA ARG A 243 0.74 -8.19 -16.51
C ARG A 243 -0.15 -7.15 -17.19
N VAL A 244 -1.20 -6.70 -16.51
CA VAL A 244 -2.31 -5.97 -17.16
C VAL A 244 -2.44 -4.51 -16.76
N ALA A 245 -1.73 -4.06 -15.70
CA ALA A 245 -1.81 -2.70 -15.21
C ALA A 245 -0.44 -2.03 -15.16
N ASP A 246 -0.42 -0.70 -15.29
CA ASP A 246 0.79 0.10 -15.20
C ASP A 246 1.01 0.58 -13.76
N ASN A 247 1.50 -0.35 -12.90
CA ASN A 247 1.93 -0.05 -11.54
C ASN A 247 3.46 -0.07 -11.46
N TYR A 248 4.04 0.93 -10.81
CA TYR A 248 5.47 1.09 -10.64
C TYR A 248 5.79 1.33 -9.17
N PHE A 249 6.54 0.43 -8.55
CA PHE A 249 7.04 0.55 -7.18
C PHE A 249 8.52 0.92 -7.27
N VAL A 250 8.79 2.21 -7.07
CA VAL A 250 10.11 2.84 -7.28
C VAL A 250 10.82 2.98 -5.95
N PHE A 251 12.09 2.56 -5.89
CA PHE A 251 12.90 2.60 -4.69
C PHE A 251 14.15 3.47 -4.87
N PRO A 252 14.75 3.98 -3.76
CA PRO A 252 15.88 4.90 -3.83
C PRO A 252 17.10 4.36 -4.57
N ASN A 253 17.33 3.05 -4.55
CA ASN A 253 18.42 2.41 -5.30
C ASN A 253 18.15 2.27 -6.81
N GLY A 254 17.09 2.88 -7.33
CA GLY A 254 16.73 2.86 -8.75
C GLY A 254 15.95 1.61 -9.18
N ARG A 255 15.77 0.60 -8.33
CA ARG A 255 14.97 -0.58 -8.67
C ARG A 255 13.49 -0.20 -8.80
N VAL A 256 12.85 -0.72 -9.84
CA VAL A 256 11.43 -0.52 -10.10
C VAL A 256 10.76 -1.87 -10.32
N TYR A 257 9.76 -2.14 -9.50
CA TYR A 257 8.95 -3.35 -9.56
C TYR A 257 7.55 -3.04 -10.12
N ARG A 258 6.96 -4.02 -10.77
CA ARG A 258 5.56 -4.01 -11.25
C ARG A 258 4.62 -4.70 -10.23
N CYS A 259 5.16 -5.52 -9.35
CA CYS A 259 4.43 -6.25 -8.32
C CYS A 259 4.97 -5.91 -6.93
N PRO A 260 4.11 -5.44 -5.98
CA PRO A 260 4.58 -5.09 -4.64
C PRO A 260 5.06 -6.28 -3.82
N LEU A 261 4.74 -7.52 -4.25
CA LEU A 261 5.17 -8.72 -3.55
C LEU A 261 6.55 -9.23 -4.02
N CYS A 262 7.04 -8.72 -5.15
CA CYS A 262 8.38 -9.02 -5.64
C CYS A 262 9.47 -8.15 -4.99
N GLU A 263 9.09 -7.12 -4.23
CA GLU A 263 10.01 -6.13 -3.66
C GLU A 263 11.05 -6.72 -2.68
N ASP A 264 10.75 -7.85 -2.03
CA ASP A 264 11.69 -8.54 -1.14
C ASP A 264 12.77 -9.36 -1.87
N PHE A 265 12.69 -9.40 -3.20
CA PHE A 265 13.57 -10.22 -4.03
C PHE A 265 14.33 -9.37 -5.05
N ALA A 266 15.54 -9.79 -5.40
CA ALA A 266 16.37 -9.12 -6.41
C ALA A 266 15.88 -9.44 -7.84
N MET A 267 14.57 -9.29 -8.11
CA MET A 267 13.95 -9.66 -9.38
C MET A 267 13.09 -8.54 -10.01
N HIS A 268 13.45 -7.28 -9.71
CA HIS A 268 12.83 -6.12 -10.34
C HIS A 268 12.88 -6.21 -11.87
N SER A 269 11.81 -5.78 -12.54
CA SER A 269 11.75 -5.80 -14.01
C SER A 269 12.37 -4.58 -14.66
N LEU A 270 12.49 -3.47 -13.94
CA LEU A 270 12.96 -2.20 -14.44
C LEU A 270 13.98 -1.57 -13.50
N MET A 271 14.86 -0.75 -14.06
CA MET A 271 15.83 0.06 -13.33
C MET A 271 15.79 1.50 -13.85
N VAL A 272 15.77 2.48 -12.95
CA VAL A 272 16.02 3.87 -13.31
C VAL A 272 17.53 4.12 -13.22
N ASP A 273 18.11 4.55 -14.34
CA ASP A 273 19.48 5.00 -14.44
C ASP A 273 19.50 6.42 -15.04
N GLY A 274 19.87 7.38 -14.22
CA GLY A 274 19.80 8.80 -14.56
C GLY A 274 18.36 9.21 -14.94
N ASN A 275 18.15 9.53 -16.22
CA ASN A 275 16.87 9.94 -16.79
C ASN A 275 16.22 8.86 -17.68
N ARG A 276 16.66 7.61 -17.57
CA ARG A 276 16.19 6.49 -18.38
C ARG A 276 15.60 5.41 -17.50
N LEU A 277 14.54 4.78 -17.99
CA LEU A 277 13.99 3.56 -17.44
C LEU A 277 14.39 2.41 -18.36
N THR A 278 15.24 1.50 -17.86
CA THR A 278 15.76 0.36 -18.60
C THR A 278 15.11 -0.92 -18.11
N GLU A 279 14.86 -1.84 -19.03
CA GLU A 279 14.41 -3.19 -18.69
C GLU A 279 15.60 -4.00 -18.21
N ARG A 280 15.34 -4.81 -17.18
CA ARG A 280 16.32 -5.78 -16.71
C ARG A 280 16.24 -7.03 -17.56
N GLU A 281 17.41 -7.60 -17.87
CA GLU A 281 17.51 -8.90 -18.53
C GLU A 281 16.79 -10.02 -17.76
N PRO A 282 16.27 -11.05 -18.42
CA PRO A 282 15.75 -12.24 -17.77
C PRO A 282 16.81 -12.85 -16.80
N ILE A 283 16.46 -13.41 -15.68
CA ILE A 283 15.14 -13.73 -15.15
C ILE A 283 14.70 -12.59 -14.23
N ASN A 284 13.47 -12.09 -14.38
CA ASN A 284 12.92 -11.04 -13.55
C ASN A 284 11.42 -11.30 -13.25
N GLU A 285 10.75 -10.40 -12.55
CA GLU A 285 9.35 -10.61 -12.13
C GLU A 285 8.36 -10.79 -13.28
N ASN A 286 8.66 -10.29 -14.48
CA ASN A 286 7.78 -10.47 -15.65
C ASN A 286 7.62 -11.95 -16.02
N ASP A 287 8.62 -12.79 -15.76
CA ASP A 287 8.54 -14.23 -16.01
C ASP A 287 7.49 -14.88 -15.08
N LEU A 288 7.38 -14.39 -13.84
CA LEU A 288 6.36 -14.87 -12.88
C LEU A 288 4.94 -14.48 -13.30
N PHE A 289 4.76 -13.34 -13.96
CA PHE A 289 3.44 -12.87 -14.37
C PHE A 289 2.81 -13.72 -15.47
N GLN A 290 3.63 -14.50 -16.19
CA GLN A 290 3.19 -15.40 -17.25
C GLN A 290 2.73 -16.77 -16.72
N LEU A 291 3.07 -17.09 -15.46
CA LEU A 291 2.75 -18.39 -14.89
C LEU A 291 1.25 -18.50 -14.56
N ASP A 292 0.62 -19.54 -15.06
CA ASP A 292 -0.74 -19.94 -14.67
C ASP A 292 -0.64 -21.17 -13.78
N ILE A 293 -0.85 -20.97 -12.49
CA ILE A 293 -0.78 -22.04 -11.49
C ILE A 293 -2.16 -22.27 -10.85
N PRO A 294 -2.44 -23.51 -10.44
CA PRO A 294 -3.75 -23.84 -9.86
C PRO A 294 -4.11 -23.00 -8.63
N GLU A 295 -3.13 -22.55 -7.85
CA GLU A 295 -3.32 -21.72 -6.67
C GLU A 295 -3.67 -20.25 -6.98
N GLY A 296 -3.46 -19.79 -8.20
CA GLY A 296 -3.67 -18.41 -8.63
C GLY A 296 -2.38 -17.57 -8.56
N CYS A 297 -2.25 -16.67 -7.60
CA CYS A 297 -1.10 -15.78 -7.53
C CYS A 297 0.16 -16.50 -7.03
N VAL A 298 1.21 -16.56 -7.85
CA VAL A 298 2.51 -17.15 -7.50
C VAL A 298 3.12 -16.50 -6.27
N MET A 299 3.13 -15.17 -6.21
CA MET A 299 3.76 -14.45 -5.09
C MET A 299 2.95 -14.60 -3.80
N ASN A 300 1.62 -14.54 -3.84
CA ASN A 300 0.79 -14.78 -2.66
C ASN A 300 0.95 -16.21 -2.12
N LYS A 301 1.28 -17.17 -2.96
CA LYS A 301 1.64 -18.52 -2.51
C LYS A 301 2.85 -18.51 -1.56
N LEU A 302 3.81 -17.62 -1.80
CA LEU A 302 5.02 -17.51 -0.97
C LEU A 302 4.80 -16.71 0.30
N ILE A 303 4.03 -15.63 0.24
CA ILE A 303 3.89 -14.66 1.34
C ILE A 303 2.64 -14.84 2.19
N GLN A 304 1.73 -15.74 1.79
CA GLN A 304 0.55 -16.16 2.56
C GLN A 304 0.43 -17.70 2.58
N PRO A 305 1.46 -18.42 3.03
CA PRO A 305 1.49 -19.88 2.93
C PRO A 305 0.37 -20.57 3.71
N ASP A 306 -0.06 -20.03 4.85
CA ASP A 306 -1.11 -20.61 5.69
C ASP A 306 -2.51 -20.49 5.06
N ASN A 307 -2.67 -19.69 4.00
CA ASN A 307 -3.89 -19.63 3.20
C ASN A 307 -3.96 -20.72 2.13
N LEU A 308 -2.94 -21.57 2.02
CA LEU A 308 -2.93 -22.70 1.10
C LEU A 308 -3.46 -23.94 1.79
N SER A 309 -4.37 -24.63 1.13
CA SER A 309 -4.91 -25.93 1.56
C SER A 309 -5.21 -26.76 0.31
N TYR A 310 -4.87 -28.05 0.37
CA TYR A 310 -5.02 -28.95 -0.78
C TYR A 310 -6.03 -30.06 -0.48
N ARG A 311 -6.63 -30.58 -1.56
CA ARG A 311 -7.44 -31.79 -1.53
C ARG A 311 -6.53 -33.03 -1.60
N PRO A 312 -7.07 -34.22 -1.34
CA PRO A 312 -6.28 -35.47 -1.44
C PRO A 312 -5.67 -35.72 -2.84
N ASP A 313 -6.26 -35.16 -3.89
CA ASP A 313 -5.80 -35.24 -5.27
C ASP A 313 -4.67 -34.22 -5.60
N GLY A 314 -4.23 -33.42 -4.63
CA GLY A 314 -3.21 -32.40 -4.78
C GLY A 314 -3.71 -31.07 -5.35
N THR A 315 -5.00 -30.93 -5.67
CA THR A 315 -5.56 -29.67 -6.13
C THR A 315 -5.79 -28.68 -4.97
N PRO A 316 -5.58 -27.36 -5.17
CA PRO A 316 -5.84 -26.39 -4.14
C PRO A 316 -7.33 -26.32 -3.79
N LYS A 317 -7.67 -26.22 -2.50
CA LYS A 317 -9.04 -26.00 -2.06
C LYS A 317 -9.55 -24.61 -2.41
N TYR A 318 -8.63 -23.64 -2.44
CA TYR A 318 -8.91 -22.22 -2.67
C TYR A 318 -7.89 -21.68 -3.65
N ARG A 319 -8.29 -20.67 -4.40
CA ARG A 319 -7.42 -19.91 -5.30
C ARG A 319 -7.19 -18.53 -4.70
N ILE A 320 -5.96 -18.05 -4.74
CA ILE A 320 -5.58 -16.74 -4.19
C ILE A 320 -5.59 -15.70 -5.31
N ALA A 321 -6.28 -14.60 -5.09
CA ALA A 321 -6.35 -13.48 -6.02
C ALA A 321 -5.03 -12.68 -6.04
N CYS A 322 -4.88 -11.81 -7.04
CA CYS A 322 -3.84 -10.79 -7.02
C CYS A 322 -4.06 -9.82 -5.84
N CYS A 323 -3.01 -9.49 -5.08
CA CYS A 323 -3.11 -8.59 -3.92
C CYS A 323 -3.61 -7.18 -4.28
N LEU A 324 -3.46 -6.78 -5.53
CA LEU A 324 -3.96 -5.50 -6.05
C LEU A 324 -5.42 -5.56 -6.49
N LEU A 325 -6.05 -6.75 -6.58
CA LEU A 325 -7.48 -6.86 -6.84
C LEU A 325 -8.25 -6.43 -5.61
N LYS A 326 -9.08 -5.40 -5.75
CA LYS A 326 -9.80 -4.77 -4.65
C LYS A 326 -11.31 -4.89 -4.81
N GLU A 327 -11.98 -4.85 -3.69
CA GLU A 327 -13.40 -4.57 -3.57
C GLU A 327 -13.59 -3.20 -2.94
N GLU A 328 -14.58 -2.46 -3.41
CA GLU A 328 -14.92 -1.14 -2.90
C GLU A 328 -16.40 -1.07 -2.53
N ILE A 329 -16.68 -0.50 -1.36
CA ILE A 329 -18.02 -0.15 -0.90
C ILE A 329 -18.05 1.36 -0.72
N THR A 330 -18.84 2.05 -1.54
CA THR A 330 -19.02 3.50 -1.40
C THR A 330 -19.85 3.76 -0.13
N GLY A 331 -19.42 4.72 0.67
CA GLY A 331 -20.14 5.16 1.86
C GLY A 331 -21.54 5.71 1.52
N TYR A 332 -22.53 5.42 2.34
CA TYR A 332 -23.93 5.79 2.16
C TYR A 332 -24.63 6.10 3.49
#